data_9a2aa6f8e4ab44dc9e7a79175d4311f7
#
_entry.id   9a2aa6f8e4ab44dc9e7a79175d4311f7
#
_cell.length_a   1.000
_cell.length_b   1.000
_cell.length_c   1.000
_cell.angle_alpha   90.00
_cell.angle_beta   90.00
_cell.angle_gamma   90.00
#
_symmetry.space_group_name_H-M   'P 1'
#
loop_
_entity.id
_entity.type
_entity.pdbx_description
1 polymer ?
#
loop_
_entity_poly.entity_id
_entity_poly.type
_entity_poly.pdbx_seq_one_letter_code
_entity_poly.pdbx_strand_id
1 'polypeptide(L)'
;MYRSFLKSKIHRATVTDANLHYVGSISLCPRLMQAADILEHEEVHILNCNNGARFTTYAIKGQARDATLNGAAARLTQPGDIILILTYCSLSEAEIAHHKPKVIHVDAKNEMLLCEYETV
;
A
#
# COMPACT_ATOMS: atom_id res chain seq x y z
N MET A 1 7.99 -13.77 -22.26
CA MET A 1 8.71 -12.97 -21.25
C MET A 1 7.71 -12.25 -20.37
N TYR A 2 7.94 -12.23 -19.05
CA TYR A 2 7.12 -11.51 -18.10
C TYR A 2 7.88 -10.30 -17.58
N ARG A 3 7.15 -9.22 -17.30
CA ARG A 3 7.71 -8.00 -16.72
C ARG A 3 6.88 -7.60 -15.52
N SER A 4 7.51 -7.02 -14.51
CA SER A 4 6.81 -6.51 -13.32
C SER A 4 6.29 -5.10 -13.58
N PHE A 5 5.01 -4.93 -13.33
CA PHE A 5 4.32 -3.64 -13.50
C PHE A 5 3.62 -3.25 -12.21
N LEU A 6 3.46 -1.97 -12.00
CA LEU A 6 2.63 -1.47 -10.91
C LEU A 6 1.20 -1.99 -11.08
N LYS A 7 0.70 -2.70 -10.06
CA LYS A 7 -0.69 -3.19 -10.03
C LYS A 7 -1.59 -2.14 -9.40
N SER A 8 -1.18 -1.61 -8.23
CA SER A 8 -1.96 -0.61 -7.53
C SER A 8 -1.08 0.25 -6.63
N LYS A 9 -1.60 1.43 -6.30
CA LYS A 9 -0.96 2.35 -5.37
C LYS A 9 -2.04 2.98 -4.49
N ILE A 10 -1.85 2.92 -3.17
CA ILE A 10 -2.60 3.75 -2.24
C ILE A 10 -1.76 4.99 -2.03
N HIS A 11 -2.27 6.13 -2.49
CA HIS A 11 -1.51 7.36 -2.56
C HIS A 11 -1.73 8.22 -1.33
N ARG A 12 -0.66 8.44 -0.56
CA ARG A 12 -0.61 9.36 0.58
C ARG A 12 -1.48 8.94 1.76
N ALA A 13 -1.45 7.65 2.11
CA ALA A 13 -2.03 7.19 3.36
C ALA A 13 -1.26 7.76 4.54
N THR A 14 -1.97 8.03 5.64
CA THR A 14 -1.37 8.53 6.88
C THR A 14 -1.17 7.35 7.83
N VAL A 15 0.06 7.19 8.33
CA VAL A 15 0.36 6.16 9.33
C VAL A 15 -0.43 6.47 10.61
N THR A 16 -1.23 5.51 11.05
CA THR A 16 -2.09 5.67 12.23
C THR A 16 -1.40 5.20 13.50
N ASP A 17 -0.52 4.21 13.41
CA ASP A 17 0.25 3.71 14.55
C ASP A 17 1.49 2.96 14.07
N ALA A 18 2.44 2.75 14.97
CA ALA A 18 3.65 1.97 14.71
C ALA A 18 3.92 1.08 15.93
N ASN A 19 3.74 -0.23 15.78
CA ASN A 19 3.83 -1.19 16.87
C ASN A 19 5.02 -2.14 16.67
N LEU A 20 6.14 -1.83 17.32
CA LEU A 20 7.38 -2.58 17.20
C LEU A 20 7.24 -4.03 17.70
N HIS A 21 6.36 -4.27 18.65
CA HIS A 21 6.24 -5.56 19.35
C HIS A 21 5.20 -6.50 18.72
N TYR A 22 4.58 -6.10 17.63
CA TYR A 22 3.65 -6.93 16.88
C TYR A 22 4.37 -7.67 15.75
N VAL A 23 3.72 -8.69 15.19
CA VAL A 23 4.27 -9.43 14.04
C VAL A 23 4.42 -8.48 12.85
N GLY A 24 5.59 -8.52 12.19
CA GLY A 24 5.91 -7.61 11.09
C GLY A 24 4.88 -7.65 9.97
N SER A 25 4.28 -6.50 9.64
CA SER A 25 3.24 -6.36 8.63
C SER A 25 2.78 -4.90 8.57
N ILE A 26 1.88 -4.62 7.63
CA ILE A 26 1.06 -3.40 7.70
C ILE A 26 -0.39 -3.80 7.90
N SER A 27 -1.01 -3.31 8.98
CA SER A 27 -2.45 -3.46 9.20
C SER A 27 -3.15 -2.37 8.43
N LEU A 28 -4.01 -2.76 7.49
CA LEU A 28 -4.64 -1.84 6.55
C LEU A 28 -6.16 -1.89 6.65
N CYS A 29 -6.78 -0.72 6.48
CA CYS A 29 -8.23 -0.62 6.32
C CYS A 29 -8.70 -1.60 5.24
N PRO A 30 -9.65 -2.52 5.55
CA PRO A 30 -10.11 -3.52 4.58
C PRO A 30 -10.69 -2.91 3.31
N ARG A 31 -11.34 -1.75 3.41
CA ARG A 31 -11.90 -1.06 2.24
C ARG A 31 -10.82 -0.60 1.28
N LEU A 32 -9.69 -0.12 1.80
CA LEU A 32 -8.56 0.29 0.97
C LEU A 32 -7.89 -0.93 0.32
N MET A 33 -7.78 -2.03 1.04
CA MET A 33 -7.26 -3.28 0.48
C MET A 33 -8.13 -3.74 -0.69
N GLN A 34 -9.44 -3.74 -0.51
CA GLN A 34 -10.36 -4.14 -1.57
C GLN A 34 -10.25 -3.21 -2.78
N ALA A 35 -10.24 -1.91 -2.56
CA ALA A 35 -10.16 -0.93 -3.64
C ALA A 35 -8.86 -1.04 -4.43
N ALA A 36 -7.74 -1.34 -3.76
CA ALA A 36 -6.43 -1.47 -4.37
C ALA A 36 -6.12 -2.90 -4.84
N ASP A 37 -7.07 -3.82 -4.70
CA ASP A 37 -6.89 -5.24 -5.03
C ASP A 37 -5.71 -5.85 -4.29
N ILE A 38 -5.65 -5.64 -2.98
CA ILE A 38 -4.63 -6.22 -2.10
C ILE A 38 -5.29 -7.29 -1.25
N LEU A 39 -4.75 -8.51 -1.34
CA LEU A 39 -5.20 -9.63 -0.52
C LEU A 39 -4.42 -9.68 0.79
N GLU A 40 -5.01 -10.32 1.78
CA GLU A 40 -4.32 -10.57 3.05
C GLU A 40 -3.07 -11.41 2.80
N HIS A 41 -1.94 -11.02 3.40
CA HIS A 41 -0.61 -11.61 3.25
C HIS A 41 0.10 -11.27 1.93
N GLU A 42 -0.50 -10.46 1.10
CA GLU A 42 0.15 -10.02 -0.13
C GLU A 42 1.32 -9.08 0.17
N GLU A 43 2.40 -9.23 -0.58
CA GLU A 43 3.57 -8.34 -0.49
C GLU A 43 3.19 -6.92 -0.91
N VAL A 44 3.61 -5.95 -0.10
CA VAL A 44 3.44 -4.53 -0.40
C VAL A 44 4.75 -3.79 -0.21
N HIS A 45 4.97 -2.77 -1.02
CA HIS A 45 6.13 -1.88 -0.94
C HIS A 45 5.69 -0.56 -0.34
N ILE A 46 6.38 -0.13 0.71
CA ILE A 46 6.05 1.10 1.44
C ILE A 46 7.11 2.14 1.14
N LEU A 47 6.67 3.31 0.71
CA LEU A 47 7.54 4.48 0.53
C LEU A 47 7.10 5.53 1.54
N ASN A 48 8.01 5.93 2.43
CA ASN A 48 7.70 6.96 3.41
C ASN A 48 8.09 8.33 2.86
N CYS A 49 7.12 9.18 2.62
CA CYS A 49 7.33 10.51 2.03
C CYS A 49 8.07 11.46 2.98
N ASN A 50 8.02 11.21 4.29
CA ASN A 50 8.61 12.11 5.30
C ASN A 50 10.10 11.89 5.51
N ASN A 51 10.56 10.63 5.40
CA ASN A 51 11.97 10.31 5.65
C ASN A 51 12.67 9.61 4.48
N GLY A 52 11.96 9.34 3.40
CA GLY A 52 12.52 8.69 2.22
C GLY A 52 12.76 7.18 2.36
N ALA A 53 12.36 6.56 3.47
CA ALA A 53 12.54 5.13 3.67
C ALA A 53 11.71 4.34 2.66
N ARG A 54 12.28 3.25 2.15
CA ARG A 54 11.62 2.32 1.23
C ARG A 54 11.82 0.93 1.77
N PHE A 55 10.73 0.20 1.98
CA PHE A 55 10.82 -1.16 2.52
C PHE A 55 9.64 -2.00 2.03
N THR A 56 9.81 -3.30 2.17
CA THR A 56 8.82 -4.28 1.75
C THR A 56 8.29 -5.00 2.98
N THR A 57 6.98 -5.20 3.02
CA THR A 57 6.32 -5.98 4.05
C THR A 57 5.10 -6.69 3.42
N TYR A 58 4.16 -7.14 4.22
CA TYR A 58 2.92 -7.73 3.71
C TYR A 58 1.73 -7.15 4.45
N ALA A 59 0.56 -7.20 3.81
CA ALA A 59 -0.65 -6.60 4.33
C ALA A 59 -1.46 -7.60 5.17
N ILE A 60 -2.04 -7.10 6.25
CA ILE A 60 -3.08 -7.80 7.01
C ILE A 60 -4.27 -6.86 7.19
N LYS A 61 -5.46 -7.43 7.36
CA LYS A 61 -6.66 -6.64 7.59
C LYS A 61 -6.61 -6.02 8.98
N GLY A 62 -6.74 -4.70 9.02
CA GLY A 62 -6.86 -3.93 10.25
C GLY A 62 -8.28 -3.45 10.47
N GLN A 63 -8.41 -2.39 11.24
CA GLN A 63 -9.67 -1.70 11.47
C GLN A 63 -9.93 -0.66 10.38
N ALA A 64 -11.11 -0.05 10.40
CA ALA A 64 -11.40 1.07 9.51
C ALA A 64 -10.35 2.17 9.70
N ARG A 65 -9.87 2.75 8.59
CA ARG A 65 -8.88 3.82 8.55
C ARG A 65 -7.47 3.43 9.01
N ASP A 66 -7.22 2.16 9.25
CA ASP A 66 -5.90 1.71 9.69
C ASP A 66 -4.84 1.83 8.59
N ALA A 67 -3.66 2.28 9.01
CA ALA A 67 -2.40 2.10 8.31
C ALA A 67 -1.32 1.99 9.40
N THR A 68 -1.27 0.84 10.05
CA THR A 68 -0.40 0.59 11.20
C THR A 68 0.78 -0.26 10.77
N LEU A 69 2.00 0.24 10.97
CA LEU A 69 3.22 -0.50 10.68
C LEU A 69 3.63 -1.32 11.91
N ASN A 70 3.81 -2.62 11.69
CA ASN A 70 4.08 -3.58 12.76
C ASN A 70 5.48 -4.17 12.64
N GLY A 71 6.06 -4.55 13.78
CA GLY A 71 7.37 -5.21 13.83
C GLY A 71 8.49 -4.30 13.38
N ALA A 72 9.46 -4.84 12.64
CA ALA A 72 10.63 -4.07 12.18
C ALA A 72 10.26 -2.87 11.33
N ALA A 73 9.18 -2.93 10.57
CA ALA A 73 8.71 -1.82 9.75
C ALA A 73 8.32 -0.60 10.59
N ALA A 74 7.94 -0.81 11.85
CA ALA A 74 7.59 0.28 12.77
C ALA A 74 8.77 1.21 13.05
N ARG A 75 10.00 0.74 12.86
CA ARG A 75 11.18 1.58 13.05
C ARG A 75 11.40 2.59 11.93
N LEU A 76 10.78 2.38 10.79
CA LEU A 76 10.96 3.22 9.59
C LEU A 76 9.81 4.21 9.42
N THR A 77 8.88 4.25 10.36
CA THR A 77 7.69 5.11 10.30
C THR A 77 7.36 5.66 11.68
N GLN A 78 6.60 6.75 11.68
CA GLN A 78 5.99 7.31 12.88
C GLN A 78 4.52 7.60 12.59
N PRO A 79 3.64 7.55 13.60
CA PRO A 79 2.27 8.03 13.41
C PRO A 79 2.26 9.43 12.83
N GLY A 80 1.42 9.64 11.83
CA GLY A 80 1.33 10.90 11.10
C GLY A 80 2.18 10.97 9.85
N ASP A 81 3.12 10.05 9.64
CA ASP A 81 3.89 10.00 8.39
C ASP A 81 2.97 9.73 7.21
N ILE A 82 3.32 10.29 6.07
CA ILE A 82 2.62 10.08 4.80
C ILE A 82 3.36 9.00 4.02
N ILE A 83 2.66 7.95 3.64
CA ILE A 83 3.24 6.81 2.94
C ILE A 83 2.52 6.53 1.62
N LEU A 84 3.26 5.92 0.70
CA LEU A 84 2.71 5.30 -0.51
C LEU A 84 2.76 3.79 -0.32
N ILE A 85 1.68 3.11 -0.66
CA ILE A 85 1.60 1.65 -0.57
C ILE A 85 1.44 1.12 -1.98
N LEU A 86 2.44 0.37 -2.45
CA LEU A 86 2.52 -0.09 -3.83
C LEU A 86 2.43 -1.61 -3.89
N THR A 87 1.73 -2.11 -4.90
CA THR A 87 1.76 -3.53 -5.25
C THR A 87 2.11 -3.70 -6.71
N TYR A 88 2.70 -4.84 -7.04
CA TYR A 88 3.18 -5.14 -8.38
C TYR A 88 2.59 -6.45 -8.86
N CYS A 89 2.54 -6.61 -10.16
CA CYS A 89 2.11 -7.85 -10.80
C CYS A 89 3.05 -8.18 -11.95
N SER A 90 3.08 -9.45 -12.32
CA SER A 90 3.88 -9.94 -13.42
C SER A 90 2.98 -10.11 -14.64
N LEU A 91 3.31 -9.46 -15.74
CA LEU A 91 2.48 -9.44 -16.94
C LEU A 91 3.25 -10.00 -18.14
N SER A 92 2.54 -10.78 -18.95
CA SER A 92 3.02 -11.17 -20.27
C SER A 92 2.85 -10.01 -21.26
N GLU A 93 3.49 -10.09 -22.42
CA GLU A 93 3.38 -9.05 -23.44
C GLU A 93 1.91 -8.83 -23.89
N ALA A 94 1.14 -9.91 -23.97
CA ALA A 94 -0.27 -9.82 -24.34
C ALA A 94 -1.10 -9.08 -23.28
N GLU A 95 -0.75 -9.26 -22.00
CA GLU A 95 -1.47 -8.62 -20.88
C GLU A 95 -1.12 -7.14 -20.74
N ILE A 96 0.11 -6.75 -21.07
CA ILE A 96 0.59 -5.38 -20.94
C ILE A 96 -0.29 -4.39 -21.68
N ALA A 97 -0.76 -4.76 -22.87
CA ALA A 97 -1.57 -3.88 -23.72
C ALA A 97 -2.89 -3.46 -23.05
N HIS A 98 -3.38 -4.24 -22.11
CA HIS A 98 -4.66 -4.03 -21.43
C HIS A 98 -4.52 -3.65 -19.96
N HIS A 99 -3.29 -3.52 -19.47
CA HIS A 99 -3.05 -3.25 -18.06
C HIS A 99 -3.16 -1.77 -17.75
N LYS A 100 -3.89 -1.46 -16.67
CA LYS A 100 -4.00 -0.11 -16.10
C LYS A 100 -3.85 -0.21 -14.60
N PRO A 101 -2.80 0.40 -14.01
CA PRO A 101 -2.66 0.41 -12.55
C PRO A 101 -3.81 1.19 -11.90
N LYS A 102 -4.23 0.71 -10.73
CA LYS A 102 -5.20 1.43 -9.90
C LYS A 102 -4.48 2.38 -8.97
N VAL A 103 -4.93 3.62 -8.89
CA VAL A 103 -4.43 4.58 -7.90
C VAL A 103 -5.58 4.99 -6.99
N ILE A 104 -5.43 4.70 -5.71
CA ILE A 104 -6.43 5.01 -4.69
C ILE A 104 -5.95 6.26 -3.95
N HIS A 105 -6.71 7.33 -4.06
CA HIS A 105 -6.44 8.58 -3.34
C HIS A 105 -7.20 8.58 -2.03
N VAL A 106 -6.54 8.94 -0.95
CA VAL A 106 -7.14 9.00 0.37
C VAL A 106 -6.90 10.37 1.00
N ASP A 107 -7.75 10.73 1.96
CA ASP A 107 -7.58 11.94 2.74
C ASP A 107 -6.70 11.67 3.98
N ALA A 108 -6.54 12.69 4.84
CA ALA A 108 -5.70 12.58 6.03
C ALA A 108 -6.22 11.57 7.05
N LYS A 109 -7.45 11.10 6.91
CA LYS A 109 -8.06 10.08 7.78
C LYS A 109 -8.12 8.71 7.10
N ASN A 110 -7.39 8.53 6.01
CA ASN A 110 -7.38 7.29 5.22
C ASN A 110 -8.76 6.91 4.66
N GLU A 111 -9.63 7.90 4.47
CA GLU A 111 -10.89 7.71 3.76
C GLU A 111 -10.64 7.84 2.27
N MET A 112 -11.21 6.93 1.49
CA MET A 112 -11.05 6.95 0.05
C MET A 112 -11.76 8.15 -0.57
N LEU A 113 -11.00 8.96 -1.30
CA LEU A 113 -11.52 10.10 -2.06
C LEU A 113 -11.86 9.69 -3.50
N LEU A 114 -10.99 8.92 -4.13
CA LEU A 114 -11.03 8.69 -5.56
C LEU A 114 -10.25 7.42 -5.90
N CYS A 115 -10.76 6.64 -6.85
CA CYS A 115 -10.05 5.53 -7.46
C CYS A 115 -9.85 5.85 -8.94
N GLU A 116 -8.59 5.93 -9.38
CA GLU A 116 -8.22 6.18 -10.77
C GLU A 116 -7.53 4.97 -11.38
N TYR A 117 -7.63 4.85 -12.70
CA TYR A 117 -6.81 3.93 -13.48
C TYR A 117 -5.81 4.76 -14.28
N GLU A 118 -4.51 4.59 -13.97
CA GLU A 118 -3.47 5.29 -14.69
C GLU A 118 -3.39 4.76 -16.12
N THR A 119 -3.23 5.67 -17.09
CA THR A 119 -2.92 5.30 -18.47
C THR A 119 -1.42 5.03 -18.58
N VAL A 120 -1.11 3.90 -19.13
CA VAL A 120 0.29 3.52 -19.38
C VAL A 120 0.81 4.25 -20.60
#